data_6b71ad0e31f32439db3eae438563012c
#
_entry.id   6b71ad0e31f32439db3eae438563012c
#
_cell.length_a   1.000
_cell.length_b   1.000
_cell.length_c   1.000
_cell.angle_alpha   90.00
_cell.angle_beta   90.00
_cell.angle_gamma   90.00
#
_symmetry.space_group_name_H-M   'P 1'
#
loop_
_entity.id
_entity.type
_entity.pdbx_description
1 polymer ?
#
loop_
_entity_poly.entity_id
_entity_poly.type
_entity_poly.pdbx_seq_one_letter_code
_entity_poly.pdbx_strand_id
1 'polypeptide(L)'
;MEHQVLDSIGEIAETLIFLIGAMITVELIDAHGGFMFITNHITTKKKKKLLALIAVITFFMSAVLDNLTTSIVMIMLIRKLLGNYKERWVFGSIIIIAANSGGAWSPIGDVTTIMLWVRGNISTSSTIPHFCLLYTSPSPRD
;
A
#
# COMPACT_ATOMS: atom_id res chain seq x y z
N MET A 1 32.15 -14.64 -10.59
CA MET A 1 31.76 -13.28 -10.21
C MET A 1 30.91 -12.58 -11.28
N GLU A 2 31.31 -12.56 -12.57
CA GLU A 2 30.50 -11.96 -13.64
C GLU A 2 29.10 -12.56 -13.80
N HIS A 3 28.94 -13.88 -13.77
CA HIS A 3 27.63 -14.52 -13.86
C HIS A 3 26.68 -14.11 -12.73
N GLN A 4 27.18 -14.03 -11.51
CA GLN A 4 26.35 -13.59 -10.36
C GLN A 4 25.89 -12.14 -10.48
N VAL A 5 26.73 -11.27 -11.06
CA VAL A 5 26.37 -9.86 -11.29
C VAL A 5 25.32 -9.76 -12.38
N LEU A 6 25.46 -10.51 -13.48
CA LEU A 6 24.48 -10.54 -14.57
C LEU A 6 23.13 -11.09 -14.12
N ASP A 7 23.11 -12.16 -13.33
CA ASP A 7 21.90 -12.73 -12.77
C ASP A 7 21.20 -11.73 -11.84
N SER A 8 21.96 -11.04 -10.97
CA SER A 8 21.39 -10.00 -10.09
C SER A 8 20.84 -8.81 -10.87
N ILE A 9 21.51 -8.38 -11.95
CA ILE A 9 21.01 -7.31 -12.82
C ILE A 9 19.71 -7.75 -13.52
N GLY A 10 19.63 -8.99 -13.97
CA GLY A 10 18.44 -9.56 -14.59
C GLY A 10 17.23 -9.53 -13.64
N GLU A 11 17.40 -9.99 -12.41
CA GLU A 11 16.36 -9.98 -11.39
C GLU A 11 15.87 -8.57 -11.03
N ILE A 12 16.81 -7.61 -10.93
CA ILE A 12 16.49 -6.20 -10.68
C ILE A 12 15.72 -5.61 -11.86
N ALA A 13 16.16 -5.89 -13.09
CA ALA A 13 15.52 -5.39 -14.30
C ALA A 13 14.07 -5.92 -14.42
N GLU A 14 13.84 -7.21 -14.16
CA GLU A 14 12.51 -7.82 -14.15
C GLU A 14 11.59 -7.14 -13.15
N THR A 15 12.07 -6.93 -11.93
CA THR A 15 11.32 -6.22 -10.87
C THR A 15 10.99 -4.79 -11.27
N LEU A 16 11.96 -4.05 -11.87
CA LEU A 16 11.74 -2.68 -12.31
C LEU A 16 10.71 -2.60 -13.45
N ILE A 17 10.76 -3.50 -14.42
CA ILE A 17 9.79 -3.55 -15.53
C ILE A 17 8.39 -3.82 -14.98
N PHE A 18 8.25 -4.75 -14.04
CA PHE A 18 6.98 -5.03 -13.37
C PHE A 18 6.44 -3.80 -12.64
N LEU A 19 7.29 -3.12 -11.85
CA LEU A 19 6.91 -1.91 -11.11
C LEU A 19 6.48 -0.78 -12.04
N ILE A 20 7.21 -0.53 -13.13
CA ILE A 20 6.85 0.48 -14.13
C ILE A 20 5.47 0.17 -14.73
N GLY A 21 5.22 -1.07 -15.12
CA GLY A 21 3.93 -1.49 -15.65
C GLY A 21 2.78 -1.30 -14.66
N ALA A 22 2.99 -1.67 -13.39
CA ALA A 22 2.03 -1.47 -12.33
C ALA A 22 1.75 0.03 -12.10
N MET A 23 2.78 0.86 -12.00
CA MET A 23 2.63 2.31 -11.81
C MET A 23 1.91 2.99 -12.98
N ILE A 24 2.22 2.62 -14.22
CA ILE A 24 1.50 3.13 -15.40
C ILE A 24 0.02 2.77 -15.34
N THR A 25 -0.29 1.56 -14.95
CA THR A 25 -1.69 1.10 -14.83
C THR A 25 -2.45 1.91 -13.77
N VAL A 26 -1.83 2.13 -12.61
CA VAL A 26 -2.41 2.93 -11.52
C VAL A 26 -2.60 4.39 -11.93
N GLU A 27 -1.60 4.99 -12.56
CA GLU A 27 -1.68 6.36 -13.08
C GLU A 27 -2.80 6.52 -14.11
N LEU A 28 -2.98 5.52 -14.98
CA LEU A 28 -4.05 5.51 -15.96
C LEU A 28 -5.44 5.44 -15.29
N ILE A 29 -5.58 4.65 -14.23
CA ILE A 29 -6.81 4.57 -13.42
C ILE A 29 -7.10 5.92 -12.76
N ASP A 30 -6.08 6.58 -12.19
CA ASP A 30 -6.23 7.90 -11.56
C ASP A 30 -6.61 8.97 -12.59
N ALA A 31 -5.94 9.00 -13.73
CA ALA A 31 -6.21 9.94 -14.82
C ALA A 31 -7.66 9.83 -15.35
N HIS A 32 -8.24 8.64 -15.29
CA HIS A 32 -9.65 8.40 -15.67
C HIS A 32 -10.62 8.56 -14.49
N GLY A 33 -10.17 9.08 -13.36
CA GLY A 33 -11.01 9.35 -12.20
C GLY A 33 -11.46 8.11 -11.44
N GLY A 34 -10.75 6.97 -11.59
CA GLY A 34 -11.09 5.72 -10.91
C GLY A 34 -11.14 5.87 -9.39
N PHE A 35 -10.28 6.70 -8.81
CA PHE A 35 -10.31 6.97 -7.37
C PHE A 35 -11.42 7.97 -6.96
N MET A 36 -11.98 8.75 -7.89
CA MET A 36 -13.12 9.63 -7.60
C MET A 36 -14.37 8.83 -7.22
N PHE A 37 -14.52 7.62 -7.73
CA PHE A 37 -15.61 6.74 -7.34
C PHE A 37 -15.58 6.45 -5.83
N ILE A 38 -14.39 6.17 -5.29
CA ILE A 38 -14.19 5.94 -3.86
C ILE A 38 -14.46 7.23 -3.06
N THR A 39 -14.00 8.37 -3.55
CA THR A 39 -14.13 9.65 -2.86
C THR A 39 -15.57 10.14 -2.78
N ASN A 40 -16.35 9.93 -3.82
CA ASN A 40 -17.75 10.34 -3.88
C ASN A 40 -18.66 9.57 -2.92
N HIS A 41 -18.26 8.37 -2.50
CA HIS A 41 -18.99 7.59 -1.50
C HIS A 41 -18.67 7.98 -0.06
N ILE A 42 -17.69 8.85 0.16
CA ILE A 42 -17.31 9.32 1.50
C ILE A 42 -18.18 10.51 1.91
N THR A 43 -19.38 10.25 2.38
CA THR A 43 -20.34 11.29 2.82
C THR A 43 -20.31 11.57 4.33
N THR A 44 -19.45 10.89 5.07
CA THR A 44 -19.46 10.91 6.53
C THR A 44 -18.84 12.19 7.10
N LYS A 45 -19.66 13.02 7.75
CA LYS A 45 -19.20 14.26 8.43
C LYS A 45 -18.58 14.03 9.83
N LYS A 46 -18.70 12.83 10.40
CA LYS A 46 -18.14 12.50 11.72
C LYS A 46 -16.65 12.14 11.57
N LYS A 47 -15.75 13.00 12.08
CA LYS A 47 -14.29 12.87 11.94
C LYS A 47 -13.72 11.49 12.33
N LYS A 48 -14.18 10.93 13.46
CA LYS A 48 -13.74 9.60 13.91
C LYS A 48 -14.14 8.47 12.94
N LYS A 49 -15.38 8.53 12.42
CA LYS A 49 -15.84 7.56 11.42
C LYS A 49 -15.12 7.73 10.08
N LEU A 50 -14.87 8.98 9.69
CA LEU A 50 -14.10 9.30 8.49
C LEU A 50 -12.67 8.74 8.60
N LEU A 51 -12.02 8.93 9.74
CA LEU A 51 -10.67 8.43 9.99
C LEU A 51 -10.60 6.90 9.87
N ALA A 52 -11.53 6.19 10.52
CA ALA A 52 -11.60 4.73 10.46
C ALA A 52 -11.89 4.25 9.02
N LEU A 53 -12.82 4.89 8.32
CA LEU A 53 -13.15 4.56 6.94
C LEU A 53 -11.95 4.74 6.01
N ILE A 54 -11.25 5.88 6.12
CA ILE A 54 -10.05 6.15 5.34
C ILE A 54 -8.95 5.14 5.64
N ALA A 55 -8.72 4.79 6.91
CA ALA A 55 -7.73 3.78 7.29
C ALA A 55 -8.04 2.41 6.66
N VAL A 56 -9.29 1.96 6.72
CA VAL A 56 -9.72 0.68 6.13
C VAL A 56 -9.59 0.69 4.61
N ILE A 57 -10.07 1.75 3.95
CA ILE A 57 -9.93 1.88 2.50
C ILE A 57 -8.46 1.89 2.08
N THR A 58 -7.62 2.66 2.78
CA THR A 58 -6.18 2.75 2.51
C THR A 58 -5.51 1.39 2.65
N PHE A 59 -5.84 0.63 3.71
CA PHE A 59 -5.30 -0.70 3.94
C PHE A 59 -5.59 -1.64 2.76
N PHE A 60 -6.85 -1.75 2.34
CA PHE A 60 -7.22 -2.64 1.24
C PHE A 60 -6.72 -2.13 -0.13
N MET A 61 -6.71 -0.83 -0.36
CA MET A 61 -6.13 -0.26 -1.57
C MET A 61 -4.64 -0.58 -1.67
N SER A 62 -3.90 -0.44 -0.59
CA SER A 62 -2.47 -0.72 -0.57
C SER A 62 -2.13 -2.20 -0.74
N ALA A 63 -3.06 -3.10 -0.45
CA ALA A 63 -2.90 -4.52 -0.75
C ALA A 63 -2.96 -4.85 -2.25
N VAL A 64 -3.58 -3.99 -3.06
CA VAL A 64 -3.75 -4.15 -4.52
C VAL A 64 -2.82 -3.22 -5.29
N LEU A 65 -2.65 -1.99 -4.79
CA LEU A 65 -1.72 -0.99 -5.28
C LEU A 65 -0.48 -0.99 -4.38
N ASP A 66 0.61 -0.39 -4.81
CA ASP A 66 1.74 -0.20 -3.91
C ASP A 66 1.42 0.81 -2.78
N ASN A 67 2.16 0.71 -1.67
CA ASN A 67 1.97 1.54 -0.49
C ASN A 67 2.28 3.02 -0.75
N LEU A 68 3.24 3.33 -1.64
CA LEU A 68 3.61 4.69 -1.97
C LEU A 68 2.50 5.39 -2.76
N THR A 69 2.05 4.78 -3.84
CA THR A 69 0.96 5.31 -4.69
C THR A 69 -0.32 5.49 -3.89
N THR A 70 -0.70 4.47 -3.10
CA THR A 70 -1.86 4.54 -2.22
C THR A 70 -1.76 5.69 -1.23
N SER A 71 -0.60 5.89 -0.60
CA SER A 71 -0.38 6.99 0.34
C SER A 71 -0.53 8.34 -0.34
N ILE A 72 0.04 8.53 -1.52
CA ILE A 72 -0.05 9.79 -2.28
C ILE A 72 -1.51 10.10 -2.63
N VAL A 73 -2.23 9.13 -3.21
CA VAL A 73 -3.63 9.31 -3.61
C VAL A 73 -4.51 9.65 -2.40
N MET A 74 -4.36 8.90 -1.30
CA MET A 74 -5.17 9.13 -0.09
C MET A 74 -4.83 10.44 0.61
N ILE A 75 -3.57 10.88 0.60
CA ILE A 75 -3.18 12.20 1.12
C ILE A 75 -3.76 13.32 0.25
N MET A 76 -3.74 13.18 -1.07
CA MET A 76 -4.39 14.15 -1.96
C MET A 76 -5.89 14.23 -1.69
N LEU A 77 -6.54 13.09 -1.44
CA LEU A 77 -7.95 13.03 -1.10
C LEU A 77 -8.25 13.78 0.21
N ILE A 78 -7.53 13.51 1.29
CA ILE A 78 -7.79 14.18 2.57
C ILE A 78 -7.50 15.68 2.51
N ARG A 79 -6.57 16.12 1.66
CA ARG A 79 -6.34 17.56 1.42
C ARG A 79 -7.57 18.26 0.84
N LYS A 80 -8.37 17.56 0.05
CA LYS A 80 -9.64 18.09 -0.49
C LYS A 80 -10.77 18.04 0.53
N LEU A 81 -10.79 17.00 1.39
CA LEU A 81 -11.86 16.80 2.38
C LEU A 81 -11.69 17.61 3.66
N LEU A 82 -10.45 17.85 4.09
CA LEU A 82 -10.14 18.50 5.37
C LEU A 82 -9.54 19.89 5.15
N GLY A 83 -10.19 20.90 5.71
CA GLY A 83 -9.69 22.27 5.70
C GLY A 83 -8.59 22.53 6.76
N ASN A 84 -8.64 21.82 7.89
CA ASN A 84 -7.77 22.06 9.04
C ASN A 84 -6.42 21.33 8.88
N TYR A 85 -5.32 22.09 8.99
CA TYR A 85 -3.95 21.56 8.88
C TYR A 85 -3.61 20.49 9.93
N LYS A 86 -3.98 20.70 11.20
CA LYS A 86 -3.71 19.72 12.29
C LYS A 86 -4.41 18.39 12.05
N GLU A 87 -5.62 18.41 11.52
CA GLU A 87 -6.36 17.20 11.18
C GLU A 87 -5.71 16.45 10.02
N ARG A 88 -5.22 17.16 9.01
CA ARG A 88 -4.49 16.56 7.89
C ARG A 88 -3.26 15.80 8.35
N TRP A 89 -2.53 16.26 9.37
CA TRP A 89 -1.39 15.55 9.93
C TRP A 89 -1.80 14.21 10.55
N VAL A 90 -2.84 14.22 11.39
CA VAL A 90 -3.34 12.99 12.03
C VAL A 90 -3.83 11.98 10.99
N PHE A 91 -4.61 12.44 10.03
CA PHE A 91 -5.10 11.58 8.95
C PHE A 91 -3.95 11.06 8.07
N GLY A 92 -2.99 11.91 7.74
CA GLY A 92 -1.80 11.53 6.96
C GLY A 92 -0.96 10.45 7.67
N SER A 93 -0.73 10.58 8.96
CA SER A 93 -0.02 9.56 9.75
C SER A 93 -0.75 8.21 9.72
N ILE A 94 -2.06 8.21 9.88
CA ILE A 94 -2.87 6.98 9.82
C ILE A 94 -2.88 6.37 8.42
N ILE A 95 -2.94 7.19 7.38
CA ILE A 95 -2.84 6.70 5.99
C ILE A 95 -1.51 6.00 5.76
N ILE A 96 -0.39 6.59 6.18
CA ILE A 96 0.94 5.98 6.00
C ILE A 96 1.03 4.65 6.75
N ILE A 97 0.54 4.58 7.98
CA ILE A 97 0.53 3.34 8.76
C ILE A 97 -0.37 2.29 8.08
N ALA A 98 -1.57 2.66 7.68
CA ALA A 98 -2.52 1.77 7.02
C ALA A 98 -2.01 1.28 5.66
N ALA A 99 -1.39 2.15 4.86
CA ALA A 99 -0.81 1.79 3.58
C ALA A 99 0.34 0.79 3.72
N ASN A 100 1.27 1.04 4.64
CA ASN A 100 2.37 0.09 4.87
C ASN A 100 1.87 -1.25 5.42
N SER A 101 0.90 -1.22 6.33
CA SER A 101 0.30 -2.45 6.86
C SER A 101 -0.45 -3.24 5.78
N GLY A 102 -1.19 -2.55 4.91
CA GLY A 102 -1.89 -3.16 3.78
C GLY A 102 -0.94 -3.70 2.72
N GLY A 103 0.13 -2.96 2.41
CA GLY A 103 1.17 -3.38 1.48
C GLY A 103 1.91 -4.64 1.95
N ALA A 104 2.26 -4.70 3.23
CA ALA A 104 2.95 -5.85 3.81
C ALA A 104 2.11 -7.14 3.81
N TRP A 105 0.79 -7.02 3.85
CA TRP A 105 -0.14 -8.15 3.84
C TRP A 105 -0.28 -8.84 2.47
N SER A 106 -0.04 -8.11 1.39
CA SER A 106 -0.18 -8.61 0.02
C SER A 106 1.18 -8.86 -0.63
N PRO A 107 1.35 -9.90 -1.44
CA PRO A 107 2.59 -10.13 -2.17
C PRO A 107 2.92 -9.05 -3.22
N ILE A 108 1.95 -8.25 -3.63
CA ILE A 108 2.10 -7.16 -4.62
C ILE A 108 1.99 -5.75 -4.03
N GLY A 109 1.65 -5.61 -2.76
CA GLY A 109 1.40 -4.31 -2.13
C GLY A 109 2.67 -3.55 -1.69
N ASP A 110 3.84 -4.18 -1.69
CA ASP A 110 5.12 -3.57 -1.36
C ASP A 110 6.24 -4.13 -2.23
N VAL A 111 7.17 -3.26 -2.65
CA VAL A 111 8.33 -3.63 -3.48
C VAL A 111 9.16 -4.74 -2.85
N THR A 112 9.40 -4.67 -1.53
CA THR A 112 10.14 -5.70 -0.81
C THR A 112 9.43 -7.05 -0.81
N THR A 113 8.12 -7.07 -0.67
CA THR A 113 7.32 -8.27 -0.70
C THR A 113 7.28 -8.88 -2.10
N ILE A 114 7.16 -8.04 -3.14
CA ILE A 114 7.25 -8.46 -4.55
C ILE A 114 8.60 -9.15 -4.83
N MET A 115 9.70 -8.53 -4.43
CA MET A 115 11.05 -9.09 -4.64
C MET A 115 11.21 -10.46 -3.97
N LEU A 116 10.70 -10.63 -2.75
CA LEU A 116 10.75 -11.91 -2.04
C LEU A 116 9.85 -12.96 -2.69
N TRP A 117 8.70 -12.53 -3.20
CA TRP A 117 7.74 -13.43 -3.88
C TRP A 117 8.25 -13.92 -5.23
N VAL A 118 8.79 -13.02 -6.06
CA VAL A 118 9.38 -13.36 -7.38
C VAL A 118 10.57 -14.30 -7.21
N ARG A 119 11.37 -14.13 -6.16
CA ARG A 119 12.48 -15.02 -5.82
C ARG A 119 12.04 -16.38 -5.23
N GLY A 120 10.75 -16.61 -5.05
CA GLY A 120 10.23 -17.84 -4.47
C GLY A 120 10.51 -18.02 -2.98
N ASN A 121 10.99 -16.98 -2.28
CA ASN A 121 11.29 -17.02 -0.85
C ASN A 121 10.03 -16.99 0.02
N ILE A 122 8.92 -16.48 -0.52
CA ILE A 122 7.62 -16.44 0.16
C ILE A 122 6.52 -16.94 -0.76
N SER A 123 5.55 -17.66 -0.20
CA SER A 123 4.34 -18.06 -0.91
C SER A 123 3.14 -17.24 -0.42
N THR A 124 2.20 -16.94 -1.32
CA THR A 124 0.99 -16.18 -0.99
C THR A 124 0.19 -16.82 0.13
N SER A 125 0.11 -18.16 0.16
CA SER A 125 -0.64 -18.92 1.16
C SER A 125 -0.03 -18.87 2.56
N SER A 126 1.29 -18.67 2.67
CA SER A 126 1.97 -18.55 3.97
C SER A 126 2.06 -17.10 4.44
N THR A 127 2.18 -16.15 3.51
CA THR A 127 2.34 -14.73 3.83
C THR A 127 1.10 -14.15 4.52
N ILE A 128 -0.08 -14.40 3.97
CA ILE A 128 -1.35 -13.87 4.49
C ILE A 128 -1.57 -14.22 5.97
N PRO A 129 -1.56 -15.51 6.39
CA PRO A 129 -1.81 -15.83 7.79
C PRO A 129 -0.68 -15.39 8.74
N HIS A 130 0.59 -15.45 8.30
CA HIS A 130 1.71 -15.07 9.16
C HIS A 130 1.73 -13.57 9.45
N PHE A 131 1.49 -12.72 8.46
CA PHE A 131 1.44 -11.27 8.69
C PHE A 131 0.18 -10.84 9.46
N CYS A 132 -0.98 -11.47 9.26
CA CYS A 132 -2.14 -11.26 10.11
C CYS A 132 -1.87 -11.64 11.58
N LEU A 133 -1.16 -12.75 11.82
CA LEU A 133 -0.84 -13.22 13.16
C LEU A 133 0.26 -12.41 13.85
N LEU A 134 1.24 -11.90 13.10
CA LEU A 134 2.30 -11.05 13.65
C LEU A 134 1.78 -9.74 14.24
N TYR A 135 0.70 -9.19 13.67
CA TYR A 135 0.05 -7.99 14.20
C TYR A 135 -0.85 -8.26 15.42
N THR A 136 -1.26 -9.50 15.61
CA THR A 136 -2.15 -9.90 16.72
C THR A 136 -1.43 -10.66 17.82
N SER A 137 -0.20 -11.12 17.58
CA SER A 137 0.58 -11.83 18.58
C SER A 137 1.24 -10.83 19.53
N PRO A 138 1.01 -10.94 20.87
CA PRO A 138 1.79 -10.15 21.81
C PRO A 138 3.27 -10.52 21.63
N SER A 139 4.14 -9.51 21.55
CA SER A 139 5.58 -9.71 21.55
C SER A 139 5.95 -10.61 22.74
N PRO A 140 6.73 -11.68 22.56
CA PRO A 140 7.25 -12.41 23.70
C PRO A 140 8.01 -11.40 24.57
N ARG A 141 7.51 -11.17 25.77
CA ARG A 141 8.25 -10.41 26.78
C ARG A 141 9.33 -11.34 27.28
N ASP A 142 10.57 -10.98 27.02
CA ASP A 142 11.72 -11.53 27.71
C ASP A 142 11.61 -11.32 29.22
#